data_050d35c45a79414d082f6e80f3b62890
#
_entry.id   050d35c45a79414d082f6e80f3b62890
#
_cell.length_a   1.000
_cell.length_b   1.000
_cell.length_c   1.000
_cell.angle_alpha   90.00
_cell.angle_beta   90.00
_cell.angle_gamma   90.00
#
_symmetry.space_group_name_H-M   'P 1'
#
loop_
_entity.id
_entity.type
_entity.pdbx_description
1 polymer ?
#
loop_
_entity_poly.entity_id
_entity_poly.type
_entity_poly.pdbx_seq_one_letter_code
_entity_poly.pdbx_strand_id
1 'polypeptide(L)'
;MANIILKNASKHFESVKAIDQVNFEVRDGEFMVLVGPSGCGKSTLLRSIAGLEEITSGQILIDDRDVTSLHSSKRDLAMVFQSYALYPHMNVYKNLSFGLETMRIPQNVIEERVNRAAKILQIDQLLKRKPKQLSGGQKQRVAIGRAIVREPKAFLFDEPLSNLDADLRVQMRVEIARLQKRLGVTTIYVTHDQVEAMTMADRIVVLNGGRVEQIGKPLELYNTPNNVFVAGFIGSPRINLLQLDDLVQLRKSQQATISDSLMDLFNQQKVHQLGFRPEMIKFTSDGIANSLVLNTEVSYMEQLGSESYIYLEIENQLNLVMHNQGQQHFESKSKLHSHIDLSLCHFFDQNGNRLNIENL
;
A
#
# COMPACT_ATOMS: atom_id res chain seq x y z
N MET A 1 -21.97 8.54 -8.15
CA MET A 1 -20.65 8.33 -7.57
C MET A 1 -20.69 8.96 -6.21
N ALA A 2 -19.80 8.64 -5.30
CA ALA A 2 -19.99 9.09 -3.92
C ALA A 2 -18.66 9.47 -3.27
N ASN A 3 -18.67 10.53 -2.45
CA ASN A 3 -17.61 10.76 -1.47
C ASN A 3 -17.88 9.93 -0.20
N ILE A 4 -16.80 9.53 0.48
CA ILE A 4 -16.88 8.79 1.75
C ILE A 4 -16.01 9.51 2.76
N ILE A 5 -16.62 9.92 3.88
CA ILE A 5 -15.93 10.67 4.93
C ILE A 5 -16.01 9.90 6.24
N LEU A 6 -14.86 9.75 6.90
CA LEU A 6 -14.76 9.24 8.27
C LEU A 6 -14.40 10.40 9.19
N LYS A 7 -15.16 10.57 10.27
CA LYS A 7 -14.93 11.61 11.30
C LYS A 7 -14.74 10.93 12.66
N ASN A 8 -13.50 10.96 13.17
CA ASN A 8 -13.12 10.39 14.46
C ASN A 8 -13.62 8.94 14.65
N ALA A 9 -13.63 8.17 13.55
CA ALA A 9 -14.13 6.81 13.56
C ALA A 9 -13.24 5.92 14.44
N SER A 10 -13.85 5.24 15.41
CA SER A 10 -13.15 4.32 16.30
C SER A 10 -13.91 3.01 16.43
N LYS A 11 -13.17 1.89 16.48
CA LYS A 11 -13.71 0.57 16.76
C LYS A 11 -12.86 -0.14 17.80
N HIS A 12 -13.50 -0.52 18.89
CA HIS A 12 -12.87 -1.27 19.96
C HIS A 12 -13.52 -2.67 20.04
N PHE A 13 -12.69 -3.67 20.21
CA PHE A 13 -13.08 -5.03 20.57
C PHE A 13 -12.54 -5.29 21.97
N GLU A 14 -13.41 -5.25 22.98
CA GLU A 14 -13.02 -5.35 24.39
C GLU A 14 -11.89 -4.33 24.72
N SER A 15 -10.67 -4.80 24.97
CA SER A 15 -9.49 -3.98 25.27
C SER A 15 -8.69 -3.54 24.05
N VAL A 16 -8.97 -4.09 22.86
CA VAL A 16 -8.19 -3.83 21.64
C VAL A 16 -8.83 -2.70 20.84
N LYS A 17 -8.06 -1.62 20.64
CA LYS A 17 -8.43 -0.52 19.74
C LYS A 17 -8.05 -0.88 18.31
N ALA A 18 -8.94 -1.54 17.58
CA ALA A 18 -8.69 -1.94 16.19
C ALA A 18 -8.68 -0.75 15.21
N ILE A 19 -9.47 0.29 15.51
CA ILE A 19 -9.50 1.59 14.83
C ILE A 19 -9.55 2.66 15.92
N ASP A 20 -8.69 3.66 15.85
CA ASP A 20 -8.57 4.71 16.87
C ASP A 20 -8.57 6.10 16.22
N GLN A 21 -9.70 6.81 16.32
CA GLN A 21 -9.92 8.19 15.86
C GLN A 21 -9.51 8.44 14.39
N VAL A 22 -9.85 7.51 13.51
CA VAL A 22 -9.51 7.61 12.09
C VAL A 22 -10.32 8.72 11.42
N ASN A 23 -9.61 9.62 10.72
CA ASN A 23 -10.16 10.73 9.96
C ASN A 23 -9.59 10.73 8.56
N PHE A 24 -10.42 10.59 7.54
CA PHE A 24 -10.05 10.86 6.14
C PHE A 24 -11.31 10.97 5.27
N GLU A 25 -11.08 11.47 4.06
CA GLU A 25 -12.07 11.58 2.99
C GLU A 25 -11.57 10.87 1.74
N VAL A 26 -12.46 10.06 1.14
CA VAL A 26 -12.30 9.51 -0.21
C VAL A 26 -13.16 10.33 -1.15
N ARG A 27 -12.55 10.95 -2.14
CA ARG A 27 -13.23 11.83 -3.09
C ARG A 27 -14.05 11.03 -4.10
N ASP A 28 -15.03 11.68 -4.70
CA ASP A 28 -15.80 11.05 -5.77
C ASP A 28 -14.90 10.58 -6.92
N GLY A 29 -15.07 9.32 -7.34
CA GLY A 29 -14.28 8.68 -8.39
C GLY A 29 -12.84 8.33 -8.03
N GLU A 30 -12.39 8.58 -6.79
CA GLU A 30 -11.02 8.32 -6.32
C GLU A 30 -10.77 6.81 -6.09
N PHE A 31 -9.57 6.35 -6.43
CA PHE A 31 -9.05 5.04 -6.04
C PHE A 31 -8.16 5.20 -4.80
N MET A 32 -8.75 4.98 -3.63
CA MET A 32 -8.05 5.04 -2.35
C MET A 32 -7.57 3.66 -1.91
N VAL A 33 -6.28 3.53 -1.58
CA VAL A 33 -5.72 2.27 -1.08
C VAL A 33 -5.38 2.37 0.40
N LEU A 34 -5.81 1.39 1.19
CA LEU A 34 -5.46 1.25 2.61
C LEU A 34 -4.32 0.24 2.75
N VAL A 35 -3.21 0.64 3.32
CA VAL A 35 -2.03 -0.21 3.55
C VAL A 35 -1.59 -0.16 5.01
N GLY A 36 -0.80 -1.14 5.42
CA GLY A 36 -0.23 -1.22 6.77
C GLY A 36 0.09 -2.67 7.17
N PRO A 37 0.75 -2.90 8.29
CA PRO A 37 1.08 -4.23 8.80
C PRO A 37 -0.16 -5.11 9.02
N SER A 38 0.06 -6.42 9.13
CA SER A 38 -1.01 -7.34 9.51
C SER A 38 -1.58 -6.95 10.89
N GLY A 39 -2.89 -6.96 11.04
CA GLY A 39 -3.56 -6.61 12.29
C GLY A 39 -3.69 -5.10 12.58
N CYS A 40 -3.25 -4.19 11.70
CA CYS A 40 -3.36 -2.73 11.95
C CYS A 40 -4.77 -2.15 11.74
N GLY A 41 -5.79 -2.97 11.45
CA GLY A 41 -7.19 -2.52 11.38
C GLY A 41 -7.76 -2.29 9.98
N LYS A 42 -7.03 -2.53 8.87
CA LYS A 42 -7.49 -2.28 7.48
C LYS A 42 -8.83 -2.92 7.14
N SER A 43 -8.93 -4.23 7.28
CA SER A 43 -10.18 -4.97 6.98
C SER A 43 -11.30 -4.62 7.94
N THR A 44 -11.00 -4.32 9.21
CA THR A 44 -11.98 -3.83 10.18
C THR A 44 -12.54 -2.47 9.73
N LEU A 45 -11.67 -1.56 9.30
CA LEU A 45 -12.06 -0.24 8.79
C LEU A 45 -12.92 -0.37 7.53
N LEU A 46 -12.51 -1.22 6.57
CA LEU A 46 -13.26 -1.48 5.35
C LEU A 46 -14.65 -2.06 5.66
N ARG A 47 -14.74 -3.03 6.58
CA ARG A 47 -16.01 -3.64 7.03
C ARG A 47 -16.89 -2.65 7.78
N SER A 48 -16.30 -1.73 8.54
CA SER A 48 -17.04 -0.65 9.20
C SER A 48 -17.65 0.31 8.17
N ILE A 49 -16.91 0.67 7.11
CA ILE A 49 -17.44 1.47 6.00
C ILE A 49 -18.58 0.72 5.29
N ALA A 50 -18.42 -0.60 5.08
CA ALA A 50 -19.44 -1.43 4.47
C ALA A 50 -20.71 -1.61 5.32
N GLY A 51 -20.68 -1.28 6.62
CA GLY A 51 -21.76 -1.55 7.58
C GLY A 51 -21.89 -3.03 7.95
N LEU A 52 -20.81 -3.77 7.85
CA LEU A 52 -20.67 -5.16 8.30
C LEU A 52 -20.10 -5.23 9.72
N GLU A 53 -19.51 -4.17 10.18
CA GLU A 53 -18.97 -3.99 11.52
C GLU A 53 -19.39 -2.61 12.04
N GLU A 54 -19.94 -2.55 13.25
CA GLU A 54 -20.36 -1.29 13.88
C GLU A 54 -19.15 -0.58 14.49
N ILE A 55 -19.00 0.74 14.25
CA ILE A 55 -18.00 1.54 14.95
C ILE A 55 -18.45 1.83 16.39
N THR A 56 -17.48 2.00 17.30
CA THR A 56 -17.75 2.31 18.72
C THR A 56 -18.06 3.78 18.91
N SER A 57 -17.43 4.66 18.14
CA SER A 57 -17.65 6.12 18.16
C SER A 57 -17.24 6.77 16.85
N GLY A 58 -17.62 8.02 16.64
CA GLY A 58 -17.37 8.77 15.43
C GLY A 58 -18.51 8.65 14.42
N GLN A 59 -18.23 9.03 13.16
CA GLN A 59 -19.23 9.06 12.09
C GLN A 59 -18.64 8.55 10.77
N ILE A 60 -19.51 7.92 9.96
CA ILE A 60 -19.25 7.56 8.56
C ILE A 60 -20.34 8.21 7.71
N LEU A 61 -19.90 9.03 6.75
CA LEU A 61 -20.80 9.69 5.81
C LEU A 61 -20.56 9.20 4.39
N ILE A 62 -21.62 9.05 3.62
CA ILE A 62 -21.59 8.76 2.18
C ILE A 62 -22.49 9.79 1.49
N ASP A 63 -21.93 10.62 0.58
CA ASP A 63 -22.63 11.77 -0.03
C ASP A 63 -23.28 12.67 1.03
N ASP A 64 -22.50 13.07 2.05
CA ASP A 64 -22.94 13.88 3.20
C ASP A 64 -24.06 13.27 4.05
N ARG A 65 -24.55 12.09 3.69
CA ARG A 65 -25.52 11.35 4.48
C ARG A 65 -24.82 10.52 5.56
N ASP A 66 -25.21 10.69 6.81
CA ASP A 66 -24.76 9.83 7.91
C ASP A 66 -25.31 8.40 7.73
N VAL A 67 -24.39 7.46 7.57
CA VAL A 67 -24.69 6.03 7.40
C VAL A 67 -24.19 5.19 8.58
N THR A 68 -23.72 5.82 9.64
CA THR A 68 -23.06 5.18 10.78
C THR A 68 -23.85 4.01 11.33
N SER A 69 -25.15 4.22 11.61
CA SER A 69 -26.06 3.20 12.14
C SER A 69 -26.82 2.41 11.08
N LEU A 70 -26.58 2.69 9.77
CA LEU A 70 -27.29 1.99 8.72
C LEU A 70 -26.71 0.60 8.48
N HIS A 71 -27.58 -0.39 8.33
CA HIS A 71 -27.22 -1.74 7.90
C HIS A 71 -26.58 -1.70 6.49
N SER A 72 -25.65 -2.61 6.22
CA SER A 72 -24.88 -2.71 4.98
C SER A 72 -25.72 -2.63 3.70
N SER A 73 -26.90 -3.26 3.69
CA SER A 73 -27.82 -3.26 2.53
C SER A 73 -28.40 -1.89 2.17
N LYS A 74 -28.30 -0.89 3.05
CA LYS A 74 -28.83 0.48 2.84
C LYS A 74 -27.74 1.52 2.57
N ARG A 75 -26.46 1.10 2.46
CA ARG A 75 -25.31 1.98 2.20
C ARG A 75 -24.97 2.12 0.73
N ASP A 76 -25.63 1.38 -0.17
CA ASP A 76 -25.37 1.36 -1.62
C ASP A 76 -23.91 1.10 -2.00
N LEU A 77 -23.20 0.30 -1.19
CA LEU A 77 -21.83 -0.12 -1.42
C LEU A 77 -21.79 -1.57 -1.90
N ALA A 78 -20.79 -1.92 -2.70
CA ALA A 78 -20.53 -3.31 -3.07
C ALA A 78 -19.13 -3.73 -2.59
N MET A 79 -19.07 -4.87 -1.91
CA MET A 79 -17.82 -5.42 -1.37
C MET A 79 -17.39 -6.67 -2.12
N VAL A 80 -16.11 -6.72 -2.46
CA VAL A 80 -15.40 -7.89 -3.01
C VAL A 80 -14.48 -8.43 -1.94
N PHE A 81 -14.72 -9.67 -1.54
CA PHE A 81 -14.00 -10.33 -0.45
C PHE A 81 -12.76 -11.07 -0.95
N GLN A 82 -11.79 -11.25 -0.10
CA GLN A 82 -10.55 -12.01 -0.33
C GLN A 82 -10.82 -13.44 -0.84
N SER A 83 -11.84 -14.12 -0.32
CA SER A 83 -12.21 -15.50 -0.69
C SER A 83 -13.11 -15.62 -1.92
N TYR A 84 -13.29 -14.52 -2.70
CA TYR A 84 -14.25 -14.39 -3.81
C TYR A 84 -15.72 -14.54 -3.39
N ALA A 85 -16.03 -15.31 -2.34
CA ALA A 85 -17.36 -15.58 -1.78
C ALA A 85 -18.40 -16.00 -2.84
N LEU A 86 -17.98 -16.75 -3.88
CA LEU A 86 -18.89 -17.26 -4.91
C LEU A 86 -19.75 -18.39 -4.37
N TYR A 87 -21.04 -18.42 -4.79
CA TYR A 87 -21.95 -19.51 -4.47
C TYR A 87 -21.59 -20.76 -5.31
N PRO A 88 -21.07 -21.84 -4.70
CA PRO A 88 -20.46 -22.95 -5.44
C PRO A 88 -21.47 -23.80 -6.23
N HIS A 89 -22.72 -23.81 -5.80
CA HIS A 89 -23.83 -24.55 -6.43
C HIS A 89 -24.45 -23.79 -7.61
N MET A 90 -24.23 -22.48 -7.73
CA MET A 90 -24.75 -21.63 -8.79
C MET A 90 -23.75 -21.51 -9.95
N ASN A 91 -24.23 -21.38 -11.18
CA ASN A 91 -23.40 -21.01 -12.33
C ASN A 91 -23.01 -19.51 -12.27
N VAL A 92 -22.14 -19.04 -13.19
CA VAL A 92 -21.70 -17.65 -13.25
C VAL A 92 -22.88 -16.68 -13.39
N TYR A 93 -23.82 -16.96 -14.32
CA TYR A 93 -25.01 -16.12 -14.51
C TYR A 93 -25.78 -15.94 -13.20
N LYS A 94 -26.08 -17.04 -12.49
CA LYS A 94 -26.80 -16.99 -11.22
C LYS A 94 -25.97 -16.33 -10.10
N ASN A 95 -24.65 -16.48 -10.08
CA ASN A 95 -23.79 -15.73 -9.17
C ASN A 95 -23.93 -14.22 -9.40
N LEU A 96 -24.01 -13.77 -10.66
CA LEU A 96 -24.18 -12.35 -10.99
C LEU A 96 -25.60 -11.85 -10.69
N SER A 97 -26.63 -12.61 -11.04
CA SER A 97 -28.03 -12.18 -10.96
C SER A 97 -28.61 -12.25 -9.55
N PHE A 98 -28.11 -13.14 -8.69
CA PHE A 98 -28.73 -13.46 -7.39
C PHE A 98 -29.01 -12.24 -6.50
N GLY A 99 -28.06 -11.31 -6.42
CA GLY A 99 -28.25 -10.08 -5.64
C GLY A 99 -29.38 -9.20 -6.18
N LEU A 100 -29.53 -9.10 -7.50
CA LEU A 100 -30.59 -8.33 -8.16
C LEU A 100 -31.95 -9.01 -8.02
N GLU A 101 -31.99 -10.33 -8.11
CA GLU A 101 -33.20 -11.13 -7.88
C GLU A 101 -33.72 -10.94 -6.44
N THR A 102 -32.83 -10.95 -5.45
CA THR A 102 -33.17 -10.70 -4.04
C THR A 102 -33.72 -9.28 -3.84
N MET A 103 -33.24 -8.31 -4.62
CA MET A 103 -33.76 -6.94 -4.63
C MET A 103 -35.06 -6.80 -5.44
N ARG A 104 -35.59 -7.87 -6.02
CA ARG A 104 -36.81 -7.91 -6.85
C ARG A 104 -36.74 -7.01 -8.08
N ILE A 105 -35.56 -6.88 -8.67
CA ILE A 105 -35.36 -6.16 -9.93
C ILE A 105 -36.05 -6.93 -11.08
N PRO A 106 -36.69 -6.26 -12.04
CA PRO A 106 -37.33 -6.92 -13.19
C PRO A 106 -36.33 -7.77 -14.02
N GLN A 107 -36.77 -8.92 -14.53
CA GLN A 107 -35.92 -9.91 -15.19
C GLN A 107 -35.19 -9.33 -16.42
N ASN A 108 -35.84 -8.51 -17.22
CA ASN A 108 -35.23 -7.85 -18.38
C ASN A 108 -34.07 -6.93 -17.99
N VAL A 109 -34.18 -6.21 -16.85
CA VAL A 109 -33.09 -5.35 -16.32
C VAL A 109 -31.96 -6.20 -15.78
N ILE A 110 -32.27 -7.33 -15.12
CA ILE A 110 -31.25 -8.29 -14.64
C ILE A 110 -30.42 -8.81 -15.82
N GLU A 111 -31.08 -9.26 -16.90
CA GLU A 111 -30.43 -9.78 -18.10
C GLU A 111 -29.53 -8.73 -18.75
N GLU A 112 -30.02 -7.49 -18.89
CA GLU A 112 -29.23 -6.39 -19.42
C GLU A 112 -27.96 -6.13 -18.59
N ARG A 113 -28.11 -5.97 -17.25
CA ARG A 113 -27.00 -5.68 -16.35
C ARG A 113 -25.98 -6.83 -16.29
N VAL A 114 -26.45 -8.09 -16.23
CA VAL A 114 -25.58 -9.26 -16.24
C VAL A 114 -24.79 -9.35 -17.54
N ASN A 115 -25.44 -9.19 -18.69
CA ASN A 115 -24.78 -9.25 -19.99
C ASN A 115 -23.79 -8.10 -20.17
N ARG A 116 -24.11 -6.88 -19.72
CA ARG A 116 -23.20 -5.74 -19.74
C ARG A 116 -21.96 -6.00 -18.86
N ALA A 117 -22.14 -6.47 -17.62
CA ALA A 117 -21.03 -6.80 -16.73
C ALA A 117 -20.17 -7.95 -17.29
N ALA A 118 -20.79 -8.98 -17.85
CA ALA A 118 -20.10 -10.11 -18.46
C ALA A 118 -19.20 -9.68 -19.63
N LYS A 119 -19.69 -8.78 -20.50
CA LYS A 119 -18.91 -8.21 -21.62
C LYS A 119 -17.74 -7.33 -21.11
N ILE A 120 -17.98 -6.47 -20.13
CA ILE A 120 -16.94 -5.60 -19.52
C ILE A 120 -15.80 -6.44 -18.97
N LEU A 121 -16.11 -7.57 -18.34
CA LEU A 121 -15.16 -8.47 -17.67
C LEU A 121 -14.66 -9.63 -18.56
N GLN A 122 -15.13 -9.71 -19.82
CA GLN A 122 -14.78 -10.78 -20.77
C GLN A 122 -15.07 -12.18 -20.22
N ILE A 123 -16.22 -12.37 -19.58
CA ILE A 123 -16.70 -13.64 -19.01
C ILE A 123 -18.03 -14.12 -19.61
N ASP A 124 -18.48 -13.52 -20.69
CA ASP A 124 -19.74 -13.85 -21.37
C ASP A 124 -19.82 -15.32 -21.76
N GLN A 125 -18.73 -15.91 -22.26
CA GLN A 125 -18.63 -17.33 -22.59
C GLN A 125 -18.61 -18.26 -21.36
N LEU A 126 -18.47 -17.73 -20.16
CA LEU A 126 -18.39 -18.49 -18.91
C LEU A 126 -19.71 -18.52 -18.14
N LEU A 127 -20.76 -17.83 -18.58
CA LEU A 127 -22.02 -17.64 -17.85
C LEU A 127 -22.71 -18.95 -17.42
N LYS A 128 -22.52 -20.03 -18.18
CA LYS A 128 -23.09 -21.35 -17.86
C LYS A 128 -22.22 -22.20 -16.94
N ARG A 129 -20.94 -21.82 -16.71
CA ARG A 129 -20.00 -22.60 -15.88
C ARG A 129 -20.26 -22.41 -14.39
N LYS A 130 -19.89 -23.41 -13.59
CA LYS A 130 -19.87 -23.32 -12.12
C LYS A 130 -18.50 -22.92 -11.62
N PRO A 131 -18.37 -22.34 -10.39
CA PRO A 131 -17.09 -21.88 -9.84
C PRO A 131 -15.96 -22.90 -9.85
N LYS A 132 -16.26 -24.20 -9.67
CA LYS A 132 -15.27 -25.29 -9.74
C LYS A 132 -14.61 -25.45 -11.13
N GLN A 133 -15.19 -24.91 -12.16
CA GLN A 133 -14.72 -24.98 -13.57
C GLN A 133 -13.97 -23.72 -13.99
N LEU A 134 -13.70 -22.80 -13.06
CA LEU A 134 -13.08 -21.52 -13.30
C LEU A 134 -11.66 -21.46 -12.73
N SER A 135 -10.74 -20.78 -13.45
CA SER A 135 -9.43 -20.41 -12.91
C SER A 135 -9.55 -19.36 -11.81
N GLY A 136 -8.47 -19.09 -11.07
CA GLY A 136 -8.44 -18.06 -10.03
C GLY A 136 -8.86 -16.68 -10.54
N GLY A 137 -8.27 -16.21 -11.65
CA GLY A 137 -8.62 -14.93 -12.26
C GLY A 137 -10.06 -14.88 -12.80
N GLN A 138 -10.58 -16.00 -13.34
CA GLN A 138 -11.98 -16.07 -13.75
C GLN A 138 -12.93 -15.96 -12.55
N LYS A 139 -12.61 -16.61 -11.42
CA LYS A 139 -13.35 -16.46 -10.15
C LYS A 139 -13.34 -15.02 -9.67
N GLN A 140 -12.18 -14.37 -9.75
CA GLN A 140 -12.02 -12.95 -9.37
C GLN A 140 -12.92 -12.05 -10.23
N ARG A 141 -12.88 -12.22 -11.56
CA ARG A 141 -13.76 -11.46 -12.48
C ARG A 141 -15.23 -11.67 -12.16
N VAL A 142 -15.66 -12.90 -11.83
CA VAL A 142 -17.05 -13.16 -11.41
C VAL A 142 -17.38 -12.45 -10.09
N ALA A 143 -16.46 -12.44 -9.10
CA ALA A 143 -16.65 -11.72 -7.85
C ALA A 143 -16.77 -10.20 -8.06
N ILE A 144 -15.95 -9.61 -8.92
CA ILE A 144 -16.05 -8.21 -9.34
C ILE A 144 -17.37 -7.97 -10.08
N GLY A 145 -17.78 -8.89 -10.97
CA GLY A 145 -19.04 -8.82 -11.71
C GLY A 145 -20.27 -8.74 -10.79
N ARG A 146 -20.26 -9.50 -9.69
CA ARG A 146 -21.31 -9.41 -8.65
C ARG A 146 -21.42 -8.03 -8.02
N ALA A 147 -20.31 -7.31 -7.93
CA ALA A 147 -20.30 -5.93 -7.45
C ALA A 147 -20.82 -4.96 -8.52
N ILE A 148 -20.36 -5.10 -9.78
CA ILE A 148 -20.71 -4.21 -10.90
C ILE A 148 -22.21 -4.24 -11.23
N VAL A 149 -22.84 -5.43 -11.27
CA VAL A 149 -24.26 -5.56 -11.63
C VAL A 149 -25.19 -4.80 -10.69
N ARG A 150 -24.75 -4.50 -9.48
CA ARG A 150 -25.51 -3.73 -8.50
C ARG A 150 -25.46 -2.23 -8.75
N GLU A 151 -24.55 -1.74 -9.59
CA GLU A 151 -24.31 -0.31 -9.85
C GLU A 151 -24.15 0.49 -8.55
N PRO A 152 -23.19 0.11 -7.70
CA PRO A 152 -23.05 0.71 -6.38
C PRO A 152 -22.47 2.12 -6.47
N LYS A 153 -22.66 2.90 -5.40
CA LYS A 153 -22.03 4.20 -5.25
C LYS A 153 -20.51 4.13 -5.09
N ALA A 154 -20.01 3.08 -4.41
CA ALA A 154 -18.58 2.82 -4.30
C ALA A 154 -18.27 1.31 -4.20
N PHE A 155 -17.07 0.94 -4.64
CA PHE A 155 -16.51 -0.40 -4.48
C PHE A 155 -15.60 -0.48 -3.25
N LEU A 156 -15.69 -1.58 -2.54
CA LEU A 156 -14.83 -1.94 -1.42
C LEU A 156 -14.15 -3.28 -1.73
N PHE A 157 -12.82 -3.29 -1.78
CA PHE A 157 -12.03 -4.50 -2.05
C PHE A 157 -11.22 -4.89 -0.82
N ASP A 158 -11.45 -6.09 -0.27
CA ASP A 158 -10.70 -6.65 0.86
C ASP A 158 -9.69 -7.67 0.35
N GLU A 159 -8.45 -7.25 0.11
CA GLU A 159 -7.33 -8.05 -0.40
C GLU A 159 -7.69 -8.96 -1.59
N PRO A 160 -8.26 -8.43 -2.67
CA PRO A 160 -8.88 -9.25 -3.69
C PRO A 160 -7.88 -10.10 -4.51
N LEU A 161 -6.59 -9.75 -4.53
CA LEU A 161 -5.57 -10.41 -5.35
C LEU A 161 -4.66 -11.37 -4.55
N SER A 162 -4.82 -11.46 -3.23
CA SER A 162 -3.94 -12.24 -2.34
C SER A 162 -3.87 -13.74 -2.66
N ASN A 163 -4.94 -14.30 -3.23
CA ASN A 163 -5.05 -15.73 -3.56
C ASN A 163 -4.66 -16.08 -5.01
N LEU A 164 -4.03 -15.14 -5.73
CA LEU A 164 -3.58 -15.35 -7.11
C LEU A 164 -2.06 -15.57 -7.17
N ASP A 165 -1.62 -16.35 -8.16
CA ASP A 165 -0.20 -16.44 -8.51
C ASP A 165 0.36 -15.09 -9.00
N ALA A 166 1.68 -14.95 -9.07
CA ALA A 166 2.34 -13.68 -9.33
C ALA A 166 1.97 -13.09 -10.70
N ASP A 167 1.98 -13.89 -11.76
CA ASP A 167 1.71 -13.44 -13.12
C ASP A 167 0.25 -12.98 -13.27
N LEU A 168 -0.67 -13.76 -12.74
CA LEU A 168 -2.09 -13.44 -12.77
C LEU A 168 -2.40 -12.22 -11.92
N ARG A 169 -1.70 -12.03 -10.79
CA ARG A 169 -1.83 -10.83 -9.94
C ARG A 169 -1.46 -9.57 -10.71
N VAL A 170 -0.35 -9.57 -11.47
CA VAL A 170 0.05 -8.44 -12.31
C VAL A 170 -1.02 -8.10 -13.34
N GLN A 171 -1.56 -9.11 -14.04
CA GLN A 171 -2.62 -8.90 -15.04
C GLN A 171 -3.90 -8.33 -14.41
N MET A 172 -4.35 -8.93 -13.30
CA MET A 172 -5.58 -8.51 -12.60
C MET A 172 -5.47 -7.12 -11.99
N ARG A 173 -4.30 -6.73 -11.50
CA ARG A 173 -4.02 -5.37 -11.02
C ARG A 173 -4.27 -4.32 -12.11
N VAL A 174 -3.69 -4.52 -13.28
CA VAL A 174 -3.88 -3.63 -14.44
C VAL A 174 -5.36 -3.60 -14.86
N GLU A 175 -6.02 -4.75 -14.83
CA GLU A 175 -7.43 -4.87 -15.23
C GLU A 175 -8.36 -4.12 -14.25
N ILE A 176 -8.15 -4.27 -12.93
CA ILE A 176 -8.95 -3.57 -11.91
C ILE A 176 -8.75 -2.05 -12.02
N ALA A 177 -7.51 -1.58 -12.18
CA ALA A 177 -7.22 -0.16 -12.34
C ALA A 177 -7.91 0.43 -13.59
N ARG A 178 -7.84 -0.28 -14.74
CA ARG A 178 -8.52 0.13 -15.98
C ARG A 178 -10.04 0.09 -15.83
N LEU A 179 -10.56 -0.91 -15.14
CA LEU A 179 -11.99 -1.06 -14.90
C LEU A 179 -12.53 0.11 -14.06
N GLN A 180 -11.86 0.44 -12.96
CA GLN A 180 -12.25 1.55 -12.10
C GLN A 180 -12.25 2.88 -12.89
N LYS A 181 -11.18 3.17 -13.65
CA LYS A 181 -11.14 4.36 -14.51
C LYS A 181 -12.26 4.42 -15.54
N ARG A 182 -12.62 3.28 -16.13
CA ARG A 182 -13.73 3.20 -17.11
C ARG A 182 -15.09 3.45 -16.46
N LEU A 183 -15.30 2.93 -15.25
CA LEU A 183 -16.56 3.07 -14.52
C LEU A 183 -16.66 4.41 -13.77
N GLY A 184 -15.53 5.02 -13.45
CA GLY A 184 -15.43 6.25 -12.65
C GLY A 184 -15.91 6.11 -11.20
N VAL A 185 -16.15 4.90 -10.70
CA VAL A 185 -16.74 4.64 -9.39
C VAL A 185 -15.68 4.78 -8.29
N THR A 186 -16.03 5.48 -7.21
CA THR A 186 -15.21 5.59 -6.00
C THR A 186 -14.82 4.22 -5.48
N THR A 187 -13.56 4.03 -5.14
CA THR A 187 -13.03 2.72 -4.76
C THR A 187 -12.15 2.81 -3.52
N ILE A 188 -12.42 1.96 -2.53
CA ILE A 188 -11.52 1.72 -1.40
C ILE A 188 -10.97 0.30 -1.53
N TYR A 189 -9.66 0.18 -1.53
CA TYR A 189 -8.95 -1.07 -1.78
C TYR A 189 -7.98 -1.37 -0.64
N VAL A 190 -8.10 -2.52 -0.02
CA VAL A 190 -7.19 -2.99 1.02
C VAL A 190 -6.18 -3.94 0.40
N THR A 191 -4.91 -3.73 0.70
CA THR A 191 -3.83 -4.65 0.33
C THR A 191 -2.69 -4.62 1.34
N HIS A 192 -1.89 -5.66 1.37
CA HIS A 192 -0.58 -5.71 2.01
C HIS A 192 0.56 -5.63 0.98
N ASP A 193 0.25 -5.64 -0.32
CA ASP A 193 1.21 -5.54 -1.42
C ASP A 193 1.47 -4.06 -1.76
N GLN A 194 2.72 -3.63 -1.55
CA GLN A 194 3.13 -2.25 -1.81
C GLN A 194 3.09 -1.91 -3.30
N VAL A 195 3.36 -2.88 -4.19
CA VAL A 195 3.33 -2.65 -5.64
C VAL A 195 1.90 -2.36 -6.10
N GLU A 196 0.90 -3.06 -5.53
CA GLU A 196 -0.51 -2.75 -5.77
C GLU A 196 -0.82 -1.31 -5.35
N ALA A 197 -0.46 -0.93 -4.12
CA ALA A 197 -0.70 0.40 -3.60
C ALA A 197 -0.04 1.49 -4.44
N MET A 198 1.26 1.33 -4.74
CA MET A 198 2.03 2.34 -5.49
C MET A 198 1.58 2.51 -6.94
N THR A 199 0.99 1.46 -7.56
CA THR A 199 0.65 1.48 -8.99
C THR A 199 -0.82 1.75 -9.29
N MET A 200 -1.73 1.48 -8.35
CA MET A 200 -3.18 1.62 -8.58
C MET A 200 -3.79 2.85 -7.90
N ALA A 201 -3.21 3.32 -6.80
CA ALA A 201 -3.83 4.35 -5.97
C ALA A 201 -3.70 5.76 -6.56
N ASP A 202 -4.77 6.55 -6.47
CA ASP A 202 -4.70 8.00 -6.54
C ASP A 202 -4.12 8.56 -5.24
N ARG A 203 -4.55 8.02 -4.10
CA ARG A 203 -4.00 8.26 -2.76
C ARG A 203 -3.95 6.99 -1.93
N ILE A 204 -2.99 6.93 -1.04
CA ILE A 204 -2.78 5.83 -0.10
C ILE A 204 -2.99 6.35 1.32
N VAL A 205 -3.68 5.57 2.14
CA VAL A 205 -3.77 5.74 3.60
C VAL A 205 -2.86 4.70 4.24
N VAL A 206 -1.81 5.14 4.92
CA VAL A 206 -0.92 4.27 5.70
C VAL A 206 -1.47 4.15 7.11
N LEU A 207 -1.80 2.93 7.52
CA LEU A 207 -2.36 2.60 8.82
C LEU A 207 -1.34 1.87 9.70
N ASN A 208 -1.29 2.24 10.98
CA ASN A 208 -0.47 1.57 11.98
C ASN A 208 -1.20 1.58 13.33
N GLY A 209 -1.32 0.43 13.99
CA GLY A 209 -1.97 0.33 15.31
C GLY A 209 -3.37 0.96 15.39
N GLY A 210 -4.16 0.85 14.32
CA GLY A 210 -5.50 1.43 14.25
C GLY A 210 -5.55 2.92 13.92
N ARG A 211 -4.41 3.60 13.71
CA ARG A 211 -4.31 5.03 13.41
C ARG A 211 -3.79 5.30 12.01
N VAL A 212 -4.12 6.46 11.48
CA VAL A 212 -3.57 6.96 10.21
C VAL A 212 -2.23 7.64 10.49
N GLU A 213 -1.17 7.13 9.86
CA GLU A 213 0.18 7.71 9.93
C GLU A 213 0.38 8.81 8.87
N GLN A 214 -0.04 8.53 7.65
CA GLN A 214 0.04 9.50 6.55
C GLN A 214 -0.98 9.17 5.46
N ILE A 215 -1.46 10.21 4.77
CA ILE A 215 -2.30 10.11 3.58
C ILE A 215 -1.66 10.97 2.49
N GLY A 216 -1.44 10.40 1.31
CA GLY A 216 -0.84 11.15 0.19
C GLY A 216 -0.83 10.35 -1.10
N LYS A 217 -0.34 10.98 -2.17
CA LYS A 217 -0.07 10.29 -3.43
C LYS A 217 1.05 9.27 -3.23
N PRO A 218 1.11 8.17 -4.03
CA PRO A 218 2.16 7.16 -3.89
C PRO A 218 3.59 7.73 -3.82
N LEU A 219 3.97 8.57 -4.77
CA LEU A 219 5.31 9.19 -4.79
C LEU A 219 5.55 10.20 -3.65
N GLU A 220 4.50 10.83 -3.13
CA GLU A 220 4.60 11.70 -1.96
C GLU A 220 4.99 10.90 -0.71
N LEU A 221 4.34 9.75 -0.49
CA LEU A 221 4.67 8.88 0.64
C LEU A 221 6.10 8.31 0.55
N TYR A 222 6.57 8.06 -0.67
CA TYR A 222 7.93 7.56 -0.92
C TYR A 222 9.00 8.64 -0.72
N ASN A 223 8.77 9.83 -1.30
CA ASN A 223 9.75 10.91 -1.33
C ASN A 223 9.70 11.83 -0.09
N THR A 224 8.53 11.92 0.56
CA THR A 224 8.31 12.80 1.72
C THR A 224 7.54 12.10 2.84
N PRO A 225 8.07 10.97 3.37
CA PRO A 225 7.44 10.28 4.47
C PRO A 225 7.40 11.16 5.72
N ASN A 226 6.27 11.19 6.43
CA ASN A 226 6.10 12.02 7.64
C ASN A 226 6.91 11.51 8.82
N ASN A 227 7.22 10.21 8.87
CA ASN A 227 7.93 9.59 9.97
C ASN A 227 8.70 8.34 9.52
N VAL A 228 9.52 7.81 10.42
CA VAL A 228 10.33 6.59 10.22
C VAL A 228 9.44 5.39 9.85
N PHE A 229 8.25 5.28 10.45
CA PHE A 229 7.35 4.17 10.16
C PHE A 229 6.93 4.18 8.68
N VAL A 230 6.45 5.31 8.17
CA VAL A 230 6.05 5.44 6.76
C VAL A 230 7.24 5.23 5.84
N ALA A 231 8.41 5.80 6.16
CA ALA A 231 9.65 5.63 5.41
C ALA A 231 10.06 4.16 5.30
N GLY A 232 9.98 3.41 6.40
CA GLY A 232 10.32 1.99 6.46
C GLY A 232 9.26 1.06 5.92
N PHE A 233 7.98 1.51 5.89
CA PHE A 233 6.88 0.72 5.37
C PHE A 233 6.75 0.86 3.85
N ILE A 234 6.94 2.05 3.28
CA ILE A 234 6.81 2.32 1.84
C ILE A 234 8.17 2.17 1.16
N GLY A 235 8.26 1.27 0.19
CA GLY A 235 9.45 0.97 -0.60
C GLY A 235 9.93 -0.47 -0.43
N SER A 236 10.38 -1.07 -1.53
CA SER A 236 10.98 -2.40 -1.58
C SER A 236 12.21 -2.36 -2.48
N PRO A 237 13.41 -2.62 -1.92
CA PRO A 237 13.72 -2.90 -0.51
C PRO A 237 13.40 -1.74 0.43
N ARG A 238 13.38 -2.04 1.73
CA ARG A 238 13.14 -1.00 2.76
C ARG A 238 14.25 0.05 2.75
N ILE A 239 13.92 1.25 3.23
CA ILE A 239 14.90 2.31 3.47
C ILE A 239 15.96 1.84 4.47
N ASN A 240 17.22 2.20 4.21
CA ASN A 240 18.29 2.06 5.19
C ASN A 240 18.13 3.12 6.28
N LEU A 241 18.28 2.72 7.53
CA LEU A 241 18.18 3.62 8.69
C LEU A 241 19.46 3.55 9.49
N LEU A 242 20.09 4.70 9.74
CA LEU A 242 21.33 4.84 10.49
C LEU A 242 21.08 5.78 11.66
N GLN A 243 21.33 5.30 12.89
CA GLN A 243 21.25 6.14 14.08
C GLN A 243 22.41 7.15 14.09
N LEU A 244 22.19 8.36 14.58
CA LEU A 244 23.25 9.37 14.65
C LEU A 244 24.39 8.91 15.60
N ASP A 245 24.05 8.21 16.68
CA ASP A 245 25.01 7.65 17.61
C ASP A 245 25.92 6.61 16.94
N ASP A 246 25.37 5.74 16.10
CA ASP A 246 26.14 4.77 15.31
C ASP A 246 27.07 5.50 14.34
N LEU A 247 26.60 6.55 13.66
CA LEU A 247 27.41 7.36 12.76
C LEU A 247 28.60 8.02 13.50
N VAL A 248 28.40 8.52 14.73
CA VAL A 248 29.45 9.07 15.57
C VAL A 248 30.50 8.00 15.91
N GLN A 249 30.09 6.79 16.23
CA GLN A 249 31.00 5.67 16.51
C GLN A 249 31.76 5.23 15.26
N LEU A 250 31.09 5.06 14.12
CA LEU A 250 31.70 4.71 12.84
C LEU A 250 32.72 5.76 12.38
N ARG A 251 32.48 7.02 12.68
CA ARG A 251 33.45 8.09 12.40
C ARG A 251 34.69 7.97 13.28
N LYS A 252 34.54 7.64 14.57
CA LYS A 252 35.68 7.43 15.49
C LYS A 252 36.53 6.22 15.09
N SER A 253 35.92 5.16 14.57
CA SER A 253 36.60 3.96 14.07
C SER A 253 37.07 4.09 12.61
N GLN A 254 36.96 5.27 12.00
CA GLN A 254 37.31 5.55 10.58
C GLN A 254 36.54 4.73 9.56
N GLN A 255 35.39 4.21 9.93
CA GLN A 255 34.48 3.50 9.00
C GLN A 255 33.49 4.44 8.33
N ALA A 256 33.33 5.66 8.80
CA ALA A 256 32.53 6.70 8.17
C ALA A 256 33.31 7.99 7.98
N THR A 257 33.13 8.63 6.84
CA THR A 257 33.67 9.97 6.53
C THR A 257 32.50 10.92 6.25
N ILE A 258 32.42 12.00 7.01
CA ILE A 258 31.46 13.09 6.87
C ILE A 258 32.10 14.36 7.42
N SER A 259 31.79 15.54 6.89
CA SER A 259 32.36 16.81 7.33
C SER A 259 31.91 17.19 8.75
N ASP A 260 32.76 17.93 9.47
CA ASP A 260 32.40 18.43 10.80
C ASP A 260 31.20 19.37 10.75
N SER A 261 31.13 20.22 9.74
CA SER A 261 30.03 21.16 9.54
C SER A 261 28.68 20.46 9.41
N LEU A 262 28.61 19.29 8.75
CA LEU A 262 27.38 18.49 8.64
C LEU A 262 27.02 17.82 9.97
N MET A 263 28.00 17.36 10.74
CA MET A 263 27.74 16.79 12.06
C MET A 263 27.24 17.87 13.04
N ASP A 264 27.78 19.08 12.98
CA ASP A 264 27.31 20.22 13.77
C ASP A 264 25.88 20.60 13.40
N LEU A 265 25.56 20.60 12.09
CA LEU A 265 24.21 20.85 11.59
C LEU A 265 23.23 19.79 12.12
N PHE A 266 23.59 18.50 12.07
CA PHE A 266 22.73 17.42 12.59
C PHE A 266 22.46 17.57 14.07
N ASN A 267 23.48 17.92 14.86
CA ASN A 267 23.32 18.18 16.30
C ASN A 267 22.40 19.39 16.57
N GLN A 268 22.59 20.51 15.84
CA GLN A 268 21.77 21.71 15.98
C GLN A 268 20.31 21.46 15.62
N GLN A 269 20.06 20.70 14.55
CA GLN A 269 18.72 20.32 14.07
C GLN A 269 18.10 19.15 14.87
N LYS A 270 18.81 18.60 15.87
CA LYS A 270 18.37 17.46 16.70
C LYS A 270 18.04 16.23 15.87
N VAL A 271 18.81 15.97 14.83
CA VAL A 271 18.70 14.73 14.07
C VAL A 271 19.03 13.56 15.00
N HIS A 272 18.19 12.55 15.01
CA HIS A 272 18.40 11.31 15.75
C HIS A 272 18.70 10.15 14.82
N GLN A 273 18.10 10.15 13.65
CA GLN A 273 18.23 9.09 12.68
C GLN A 273 18.24 9.62 11.23
N LEU A 274 19.12 9.00 10.42
CA LEU A 274 19.25 9.25 8.98
C LEU A 274 18.63 8.10 8.21
N GLY A 275 17.79 8.39 7.21
CA GLY A 275 17.21 7.42 6.31
C GLY A 275 17.61 7.68 4.85
N PHE A 276 18.03 6.64 4.13
CA PHE A 276 18.37 6.73 2.71
C PHE A 276 17.90 5.48 1.95
N ARG A 277 17.36 5.70 0.76
CA ARG A 277 16.84 4.60 -0.07
C ARG A 277 17.98 3.73 -0.61
N PRO A 278 17.76 2.43 -0.83
CA PRO A 278 18.78 1.51 -1.36
C PRO A 278 19.42 1.97 -2.67
N GLU A 279 18.67 2.60 -3.56
CA GLU A 279 19.15 3.13 -4.85
C GLU A 279 19.99 4.41 -4.74
N MET A 280 20.04 5.03 -3.56
CA MET A 280 20.85 6.22 -3.29
C MET A 280 22.30 5.90 -2.94
N ILE A 281 22.60 4.67 -2.58
CA ILE A 281 23.99 4.23 -2.33
C ILE A 281 24.71 4.06 -3.66
N LYS A 282 25.88 4.68 -3.80
CA LYS A 282 26.74 4.61 -4.99
C LYS A 282 28.18 4.25 -4.62
N PHE A 283 28.93 3.68 -5.57
CA PHE A 283 30.36 3.36 -5.37
C PHE A 283 31.30 4.43 -5.89
N THR A 284 30.78 5.48 -6.51
CA THR A 284 31.56 6.61 -7.04
C THR A 284 31.14 7.89 -6.37
N SER A 285 32.12 8.78 -6.15
CA SER A 285 31.92 10.12 -5.55
C SER A 285 31.59 11.20 -6.59
N ASP A 286 31.40 10.84 -7.86
CA ASP A 286 31.26 11.82 -8.94
C ASP A 286 30.01 12.69 -8.74
N GLY A 287 30.26 14.00 -8.54
CA GLY A 287 29.20 14.99 -8.42
C GLY A 287 28.49 15.09 -7.07
N ILE A 288 28.97 14.43 -6.01
CA ILE A 288 28.37 14.48 -4.66
C ILE A 288 29.12 15.51 -3.79
N ALA A 289 28.50 16.69 -3.59
CA ALA A 289 29.09 17.77 -2.79
C ALA A 289 28.97 17.49 -1.28
N ASN A 290 27.81 17.05 -0.80
CA ASN A 290 27.52 16.74 0.59
C ASN A 290 27.33 15.24 0.76
N SER A 291 28.44 14.50 0.94
CA SER A 291 28.39 13.03 0.99
C SER A 291 28.73 12.48 2.37
N LEU A 292 28.01 11.43 2.74
CA LEU A 292 28.43 10.46 3.74
C LEU A 292 29.11 9.30 3.01
N VAL A 293 30.35 8.98 3.38
CA VAL A 293 31.06 7.82 2.84
C VAL A 293 31.17 6.77 3.95
N LEU A 294 30.75 5.55 3.65
CA LEU A 294 30.83 4.41 4.57
C LEU A 294 31.76 3.35 3.98
N ASN A 295 32.70 2.84 4.78
CA ASN A 295 33.52 1.69 4.45
C ASN A 295 32.70 0.43 4.70
N THR A 296 32.27 -0.22 3.65
CA THR A 296 31.36 -1.37 3.72
C THR A 296 32.04 -2.63 3.18
N GLU A 297 31.55 -3.79 3.60
CA GLU A 297 31.95 -5.10 3.07
C GLU A 297 30.71 -5.80 2.52
N VAL A 298 30.83 -6.42 1.33
CA VAL A 298 29.74 -7.20 0.72
C VAL A 298 29.55 -8.49 1.49
N SER A 299 28.40 -8.66 2.16
CA SER A 299 28.05 -9.90 2.85
C SER A 299 27.35 -10.88 1.92
N TYR A 300 26.39 -10.40 1.15
CA TYR A 300 25.57 -11.20 0.24
C TYR A 300 25.09 -10.39 -0.95
N MET A 301 24.74 -11.06 -2.04
CA MET A 301 24.22 -10.43 -3.24
C MET A 301 23.13 -11.28 -3.88
N GLU A 302 22.00 -10.64 -4.22
CA GLU A 302 20.92 -11.21 -5.01
C GLU A 302 20.94 -10.61 -6.43
N GLN A 303 21.04 -11.47 -7.44
CA GLN A 303 20.96 -11.05 -8.84
C GLN A 303 19.64 -11.49 -9.46
N LEU A 304 18.82 -10.54 -9.88
CA LEU A 304 17.51 -10.77 -10.49
C LEU A 304 17.53 -10.59 -12.01
N GLY A 305 18.72 -10.44 -12.60
CA GLY A 305 18.93 -10.26 -14.04
C GLY A 305 18.90 -8.81 -14.47
N SER A 306 17.82 -8.07 -14.28
CA SER A 306 17.72 -6.64 -14.59
C SER A 306 18.23 -5.72 -13.49
N GLU A 307 18.31 -6.23 -12.27
CA GLU A 307 18.71 -5.51 -11.07
C GLU A 307 19.40 -6.45 -10.08
N SER A 308 20.12 -5.86 -9.12
CA SER A 308 20.82 -6.58 -8.07
C SER A 308 20.60 -5.90 -6.72
N TYR A 309 20.41 -6.70 -5.66
CA TYR A 309 20.42 -6.23 -4.27
C TYR A 309 21.71 -6.67 -3.64
N ILE A 310 22.47 -5.71 -3.08
CA ILE A 310 23.76 -5.92 -2.48
C ILE A 310 23.61 -5.64 -0.99
N TYR A 311 23.80 -6.66 -0.18
CA TYR A 311 23.76 -6.58 1.27
C TYR A 311 25.17 -6.23 1.75
N LEU A 312 25.29 -5.09 2.41
CA LEU A 312 26.54 -4.51 2.87
C LEU A 312 26.59 -4.52 4.40
N GLU A 313 27.74 -4.87 4.96
CA GLU A 313 27.98 -4.85 6.39
C GLU A 313 29.06 -3.81 6.74
N ILE A 314 28.95 -3.20 7.93
CA ILE A 314 29.96 -2.35 8.53
C ILE A 314 30.29 -2.92 9.89
N GLU A 315 31.57 -3.33 10.11
CA GLU A 315 32.09 -3.89 11.38
C GLU A 315 31.23 -5.02 11.98
N ASN A 316 30.58 -5.84 11.15
CA ASN A 316 29.65 -6.92 11.55
C ASN A 316 28.47 -6.48 12.44
N GLN A 317 28.11 -5.19 12.43
CA GLN A 317 27.07 -4.65 13.32
C GLN A 317 25.95 -3.95 12.57
N LEU A 318 26.25 -3.24 11.49
CA LEU A 318 25.28 -2.48 10.72
C LEU A 318 25.10 -3.09 9.35
N ASN A 319 23.85 -3.42 9.01
CA ASN A 319 23.48 -3.97 7.70
C ASN A 319 22.79 -2.90 6.86
N LEU A 320 23.26 -2.74 5.62
CA LEU A 320 22.67 -1.86 4.62
C LEU A 320 22.29 -2.68 3.38
N VAL A 321 21.30 -2.22 2.66
CA VAL A 321 20.91 -2.79 1.37
C VAL A 321 21.12 -1.73 0.30
N MET A 322 21.87 -2.06 -0.72
CA MET A 322 22.01 -1.26 -1.93
C MET A 322 21.23 -1.90 -3.07
N HIS A 323 20.53 -1.08 -3.82
CA HIS A 323 19.89 -1.46 -5.08
C HIS A 323 20.68 -0.92 -6.26
N ASN A 324 21.08 -1.80 -7.15
CA ASN A 324 21.81 -1.44 -8.35
C ASN A 324 21.09 -1.96 -9.60
N GLN A 325 21.01 -1.12 -10.64
CA GLN A 325 20.50 -1.51 -11.94
C GLN A 325 21.57 -2.30 -12.73
N GLY A 326 21.15 -3.41 -13.33
CA GLY A 326 22.03 -4.26 -14.16
C GLY A 326 22.72 -5.37 -13.38
N GLN A 327 23.68 -5.99 -14.06
CA GLN A 327 24.38 -7.21 -13.63
C GLN A 327 25.79 -6.88 -13.13
N GLN A 328 25.92 -6.08 -12.09
CA GLN A 328 27.21 -5.92 -11.41
C GLN A 328 27.46 -7.16 -10.55
N HIS A 329 28.71 -7.60 -10.50
CA HIS A 329 29.13 -8.72 -9.68
C HIS A 329 30.19 -8.25 -8.68
N PHE A 330 29.95 -8.56 -7.41
CA PHE A 330 30.91 -8.36 -6.33
C PHE A 330 31.14 -9.70 -5.63
N GLU A 331 32.38 -10.00 -5.33
CA GLU A 331 32.72 -11.16 -4.51
C GLU A 331 32.32 -10.89 -3.06
N SER A 332 31.91 -11.92 -2.33
CA SER A 332 31.70 -11.83 -0.89
C SER A 332 32.98 -11.35 -0.21
N LYS A 333 32.85 -10.47 0.79
CA LYS A 333 33.94 -9.78 1.50
C LYS A 333 34.69 -8.73 0.67
N SER A 334 34.21 -8.35 -0.51
CA SER A 334 34.73 -7.19 -1.23
C SER A 334 34.50 -5.93 -0.39
N LYS A 335 35.55 -5.13 -0.19
CA LYS A 335 35.48 -3.85 0.52
C LYS A 335 35.11 -2.76 -0.47
N LEU A 336 34.12 -1.93 -0.12
CA LEU A 336 33.58 -0.90 -0.96
C LEU A 336 33.47 0.42 -0.18
N HIS A 337 33.68 1.53 -0.89
CA HIS A 337 33.33 2.85 -0.40
C HIS A 337 31.94 3.20 -0.88
N SER A 338 30.99 3.17 0.04
CA SER A 338 29.58 3.46 -0.22
C SER A 338 29.30 4.94 -0.01
N HIS A 339 29.02 5.66 -1.09
CA HIS A 339 28.75 7.09 -1.10
C HIS A 339 27.24 7.33 -1.05
N ILE A 340 26.80 8.20 -0.14
CA ILE A 340 25.39 8.55 0.07
C ILE A 340 25.29 10.07 -0.02
N ASP A 341 24.47 10.56 -0.94
CA ASP A 341 24.14 11.98 -1.08
C ASP A 341 23.17 12.40 0.01
N LEU A 342 23.63 13.23 0.93
CA LEU A 342 22.83 13.66 2.08
C LEU A 342 21.65 14.56 1.67
N SER A 343 21.72 15.23 0.53
CA SER A 343 20.60 16.05 0.01
C SER A 343 19.37 15.22 -0.38
N LEU A 344 19.57 13.92 -0.62
CA LEU A 344 18.50 12.97 -0.96
C LEU A 344 17.99 12.18 0.26
N CYS A 345 18.63 12.37 1.43
CA CYS A 345 18.31 11.63 2.63
C CYS A 345 17.09 12.20 3.37
N HIS A 346 16.53 11.37 4.23
CA HIS A 346 15.49 11.75 5.19
C HIS A 346 16.08 11.81 6.59
N PHE A 347 15.72 12.83 7.33
CA PHE A 347 16.20 13.05 8.69
C PHE A 347 15.03 12.96 9.65
N PHE A 348 15.23 12.31 10.78
CA PHE A 348 14.19 12.08 11.77
C PHE A 348 14.65 12.48 13.17
N ASP A 349 13.72 13.02 13.96
CA ASP A 349 13.93 13.35 15.38
C ASP A 349 13.87 12.08 16.26
N GLN A 350 14.06 12.26 17.56
CA GLN A 350 13.97 11.17 18.55
C GLN A 350 12.60 10.48 18.64
N ASN A 351 11.53 11.14 18.17
CA ASN A 351 10.18 10.59 18.13
C ASN A 351 9.90 9.89 16.78
N GLY A 352 10.88 9.89 15.87
CA GLY A 352 10.75 9.35 14.52
C GLY A 352 10.00 10.25 13.54
N ASN A 353 9.72 11.52 13.88
CA ASN A 353 9.12 12.47 12.96
C ASN A 353 10.16 13.03 12.00
N ARG A 354 9.76 13.26 10.74
CA ARG A 354 10.64 13.82 9.73
C ARG A 354 11.01 15.27 10.06
N LEU A 355 12.30 15.58 9.93
CA LEU A 355 12.87 16.92 9.99
C LEU A 355 13.11 17.45 8.58
N ASN A 356 12.80 18.70 8.32
CA ASN A 356 13.21 19.42 7.12
C ASN A 356 14.48 20.18 7.44
N ILE A 357 15.61 19.74 6.87
CA ILE A 357 16.90 20.40 7.05
C ILE A 357 17.14 21.32 5.87
N GLU A 358 17.18 22.62 6.13
CA GLU A 358 17.54 23.63 5.14
C GLU A 358 19.07 23.72 5.04
N ASN A 359 19.61 23.95 3.83
CA ASN A 359 21.06 24.11 3.54
C ASN A 359 21.91 22.82 3.57
N LEU A 360 21.32 21.67 3.18
CA LEU A 360 22.09 20.47 2.79
C LEU A 360 22.54 20.53 1.35
#